data_74a31ad23ea5f2985bdfc009f28b4411
#
_entry.id   74a31ad23ea5f2985bdfc009f28b4411
#
_cell.length_a   1.000
_cell.length_b   1.000
_cell.length_c   1.000
_cell.angle_alpha   90.00
_cell.angle_beta   90.00
_cell.angle_gamma   90.00
#
_symmetry.space_group_name_H-M   'P 1'
#
loop_
_entity.id
_entity.type
_entity.pdbx_description
1 polymer ?
#
loop_
_entity_poly.entity_id
_entity_poly.type
_entity_poly.pdbx_seq_one_letter_code
_entity_poly.pdbx_strand_id
1 'polypeptide(L)'
;MTIRENIAKQLIESAETKKEMVELCLSDIEKAAELMIGAVQKKKKILWCGNGGSAAQCQHLSTELVGGLRSHDRKAIPSVSLTTDSSLLTAWTNDTNFETVFSRQVEALGEAGDVLVALSTSGNSKNVIEAIKCADTRGIHTVVLTGKSGGLLSNGGSVTIRIPSDDTQRIQEGHITAGHILCELVENSIRGDEF
;
A
#
# COMPACT_ATOMS: atom_id res chain seq x y z
N MET A 1 -23.53 -11.46 24.70
CA MET A 1 -22.82 -10.22 24.43
C MET A 1 -23.78 -9.20 23.86
N THR A 2 -23.91 -8.05 24.49
CA THR A 2 -24.73 -6.93 24.01
C THR A 2 -24.09 -6.22 22.84
N ILE A 3 -24.85 -5.39 22.11
CA ILE A 3 -24.30 -4.54 21.04
C ILE A 3 -23.18 -3.64 21.58
N ARG A 4 -23.39 -3.06 22.79
CA ARG A 4 -22.40 -2.19 23.43
C ARG A 4 -21.09 -2.92 23.76
N GLU A 5 -21.17 -4.12 24.29
CA GLU A 5 -20.00 -4.97 24.58
C GLU A 5 -19.26 -5.34 23.30
N ASN A 6 -19.98 -5.65 22.22
CA ASN A 6 -19.36 -5.94 20.93
C ASN A 6 -18.62 -4.72 20.35
N ILE A 7 -19.23 -3.53 20.39
CA ILE A 7 -18.57 -2.30 19.95
C ILE A 7 -17.29 -2.06 20.75
N ALA A 8 -17.36 -2.14 22.09
CA ALA A 8 -16.20 -1.93 22.96
C ALA A 8 -15.08 -2.94 22.63
N LYS A 9 -15.43 -4.23 22.47
CA LYS A 9 -14.47 -5.28 22.10
C LYS A 9 -13.74 -4.95 20.80
N GLN A 10 -14.46 -4.60 19.74
CA GLN A 10 -13.84 -4.31 18.43
C GLN A 10 -12.91 -3.08 18.48
N LEU A 11 -13.28 -2.03 19.22
CA LEU A 11 -12.41 -0.86 19.40
C LEU A 11 -11.13 -1.21 20.16
N ILE A 12 -11.22 -2.07 21.18
CA ILE A 12 -10.05 -2.53 21.95
C ILE A 12 -9.16 -3.39 21.05
N GLU A 13 -9.70 -4.37 20.32
CA GLU A 13 -8.94 -5.20 19.37
C GLU A 13 -8.19 -4.36 18.32
N SER A 14 -8.83 -3.31 17.79
CA SER A 14 -8.18 -2.36 16.88
C SER A 14 -7.01 -1.63 17.53
N ALA A 15 -7.17 -1.17 18.78
CA ALA A 15 -6.13 -0.48 19.51
C ALA A 15 -4.94 -1.42 19.84
N GLU A 16 -5.23 -2.65 20.24
CA GLU A 16 -4.22 -3.68 20.55
C GLU A 16 -3.40 -4.04 19.31
N THR A 17 -4.06 -4.28 18.16
CA THR A 17 -3.37 -4.52 16.88
C THR A 17 -2.38 -3.41 16.56
N LYS A 18 -2.76 -2.14 16.75
CA LYS A 18 -1.86 -0.99 16.50
C LYS A 18 -0.70 -0.91 17.49
N LYS A 19 -0.90 -1.32 18.75
CA LYS A 19 0.21 -1.41 19.72
C LYS A 19 1.22 -2.49 19.31
N GLU A 20 0.74 -3.67 18.90
CA GLU A 20 1.61 -4.74 18.42
C GLU A 20 2.38 -4.35 17.15
N MET A 21 1.83 -3.49 16.29
CA MET A 21 2.53 -2.96 15.12
C MET A 21 3.81 -2.18 15.50
N VAL A 22 3.84 -1.52 16.65
CA VAL A 22 5.04 -0.79 17.12
C VAL A 22 6.21 -1.77 17.32
N GLU A 23 5.95 -2.96 17.82
CA GLU A 23 6.98 -3.95 18.08
C GLU A 23 7.34 -4.77 16.83
N LEU A 24 6.34 -5.09 16.00
CA LEU A 24 6.47 -6.08 14.93
C LEU A 24 6.64 -5.48 13.52
N CYS A 25 6.20 -4.23 13.31
CA CYS A 25 6.19 -3.61 11.97
C CYS A 25 7.13 -2.40 11.84
N LEU A 26 7.64 -1.84 12.94
CA LEU A 26 8.38 -0.57 12.95
C LEU A 26 9.53 -0.58 11.92
N SER A 27 10.40 -1.59 11.98
CA SER A 27 11.56 -1.70 11.08
C SER A 27 11.16 -1.86 9.60
N ASP A 28 10.04 -2.51 9.31
CA ASP A 28 9.59 -2.68 7.92
C ASP A 28 8.88 -1.42 7.41
N ILE A 29 8.17 -0.69 8.27
CA ILE A 29 7.60 0.63 7.94
C ILE A 29 8.73 1.63 7.66
N GLU A 30 9.80 1.64 8.46
CA GLU A 30 10.98 2.49 8.27
C GLU A 30 11.63 2.22 6.91
N LYS A 31 11.94 0.96 6.58
CA LYS A 31 12.51 0.58 5.27
C LYS A 31 11.59 0.96 4.10
N ALA A 32 10.28 0.79 4.26
CA ALA A 32 9.31 1.17 3.24
C ALA A 32 9.32 2.70 3.02
N ALA A 33 9.39 3.49 4.10
CA ALA A 33 9.51 4.95 4.03
C ALA A 33 10.80 5.36 3.30
N GLU A 34 11.94 4.75 3.63
CA GLU A 34 13.23 5.03 2.96
C GLU A 34 13.16 4.77 1.45
N LEU A 35 12.56 3.65 1.02
CA LEU A 35 12.35 3.34 -0.40
C LEU A 35 11.48 4.39 -1.09
N MET A 36 10.36 4.77 -0.49
CA MET A 36 9.43 5.75 -1.06
C MET A 36 10.07 7.15 -1.11
N ILE A 37 10.73 7.59 -0.05
CA ILE A 37 11.47 8.86 0.01
C ILE A 37 12.55 8.88 -1.07
N GLY A 38 13.36 7.82 -1.15
CA GLY A 38 14.44 7.72 -2.13
C GLY A 38 13.94 7.77 -3.59
N ALA A 39 12.78 7.19 -3.87
CA ALA A 39 12.14 7.27 -5.17
C ALA A 39 11.69 8.72 -5.49
N VAL A 40 10.97 9.36 -4.57
CA VAL A 40 10.45 10.72 -4.75
C VAL A 40 11.57 11.74 -4.92
N GLN A 41 12.65 11.64 -4.14
CA GLN A 41 13.84 12.49 -4.29
C GLN A 41 14.50 12.35 -5.68
N LYS A 42 14.41 11.17 -6.29
CA LYS A 42 14.86 10.88 -7.66
C LYS A 42 13.80 11.20 -8.73
N LYS A 43 12.72 11.90 -8.36
CA LYS A 43 11.60 12.27 -9.25
C LYS A 43 10.89 11.05 -9.85
N LYS A 44 10.87 9.94 -9.12
CA LYS A 44 10.11 8.74 -9.44
C LYS A 44 8.73 8.79 -8.80
N LYS A 45 7.83 7.92 -9.23
CA LYS A 45 6.44 7.89 -8.79
C LYS A 45 6.14 6.69 -7.89
N ILE A 46 5.05 6.81 -7.17
CA ILE A 46 4.49 5.74 -6.35
C ILE A 46 3.25 5.18 -7.05
N LEU A 47 3.23 3.89 -7.29
CA LEU A 47 2.10 3.15 -7.84
C LEU A 47 1.42 2.36 -6.72
N TRP A 48 0.10 2.22 -6.76
CA TRP A 48 -0.68 1.53 -5.74
C TRP A 48 -1.61 0.49 -6.36
N CYS A 49 -1.65 -0.72 -5.83
CA CYS A 49 -2.62 -1.74 -6.25
C CYS A 49 -3.18 -2.53 -5.07
N GLY A 50 -4.41 -3.00 -5.21
CA GLY A 50 -5.14 -3.79 -4.23
C GLY A 50 -6.58 -4.02 -4.66
N ASN A 51 -7.31 -4.88 -3.97
CA ASN A 51 -8.69 -5.25 -4.30
C ASN A 51 -9.69 -4.77 -3.24
N GLY A 52 -10.92 -4.47 -3.63
CA GLY A 52 -12.01 -4.14 -2.72
C GLY A 52 -11.69 -2.99 -1.77
N GLY A 53 -11.73 -3.22 -0.45
CA GLY A 53 -11.35 -2.23 0.56
C GLY A 53 -9.90 -1.78 0.43
N SER A 54 -8.99 -2.67 0.05
CA SER A 54 -7.60 -2.31 -0.25
C SER A 54 -7.49 -1.42 -1.49
N ALA A 55 -8.36 -1.59 -2.51
CA ALA A 55 -8.41 -0.68 -3.66
C ALA A 55 -8.82 0.74 -3.24
N ALA A 56 -9.82 0.86 -2.35
CA ALA A 56 -10.23 2.15 -1.79
C ALA A 56 -9.09 2.82 -1.02
N GLN A 57 -8.32 2.05 -0.24
CA GLN A 57 -7.14 2.55 0.47
C GLN A 57 -6.05 3.01 -0.50
N CYS A 58 -5.82 2.30 -1.61
CA CYS A 58 -4.87 2.72 -2.65
C CYS A 58 -5.23 4.08 -3.24
N GLN A 59 -6.51 4.31 -3.54
CA GLN A 59 -7.01 5.60 -4.04
C GLN A 59 -6.82 6.71 -3.00
N HIS A 60 -7.19 6.43 -1.75
CA HIS A 60 -7.04 7.35 -0.63
C HIS A 60 -5.57 7.77 -0.45
N LEU A 61 -4.65 6.81 -0.29
CA LEU A 61 -3.22 7.08 -0.06
C LEU A 61 -2.54 7.76 -1.26
N SER A 62 -2.95 7.41 -2.49
CA SER A 62 -2.46 8.12 -3.68
C SER A 62 -2.86 9.60 -3.66
N THR A 63 -4.07 9.91 -3.21
CA THR A 63 -4.56 11.30 -3.06
C THR A 63 -3.75 12.07 -2.03
N GLU A 64 -3.34 11.46 -0.92
CA GLU A 64 -2.51 12.11 0.10
C GLU A 64 -1.16 12.59 -0.46
N LEU A 65 -0.58 11.83 -1.38
CA LEU A 65 0.67 12.21 -2.04
C LEU A 65 0.47 13.29 -3.12
N VAL A 66 -0.56 13.15 -3.95
CA VAL A 66 -0.82 14.10 -5.03
C VAL A 66 -1.36 15.43 -4.49
N GLY A 67 -2.38 15.38 -3.64
CA GLY A 67 -3.09 16.55 -3.13
C GLY A 67 -2.43 17.19 -1.90
N GLY A 68 -1.89 16.39 -1.01
CA GLY A 68 -1.33 16.81 0.27
C GLY A 68 -2.05 16.20 1.48
N LEU A 69 -1.30 15.67 2.43
CA LEU A 69 -1.81 15.10 3.68
C LEU A 69 -1.84 16.17 4.79
N ARG A 70 -0.73 16.82 5.05
CA ARG A 70 -0.56 17.85 6.07
C ARG A 70 -0.47 19.25 5.47
N SER A 71 0.03 19.37 4.24
CA SER A 71 0.23 20.65 3.58
C SER A 71 -0.17 20.59 2.11
N HIS A 72 -0.97 21.57 1.67
CA HIS A 72 -1.37 21.74 0.28
C HIS A 72 -0.45 22.72 -0.49
N ASP A 73 0.47 23.41 0.19
CA ASP A 73 1.37 24.42 -0.42
C ASP A 73 2.69 23.81 -0.93
N ARG A 74 2.84 22.48 -0.87
CA ARG A 74 3.99 21.77 -1.39
C ARG A 74 3.80 21.35 -2.86
N LYS A 75 4.90 20.99 -3.51
CA LYS A 75 4.83 20.37 -4.84
C LYS A 75 4.09 19.03 -4.76
N ALA A 76 3.25 18.75 -5.77
CA ALA A 76 2.59 17.47 -5.90
C ALA A 76 3.63 16.33 -6.03
N ILE A 77 3.38 15.23 -5.34
CA ILE A 77 4.20 14.01 -5.42
C ILE A 77 3.55 13.09 -6.46
N PRO A 78 4.29 12.64 -7.51
CA PRO A 78 3.75 11.75 -8.51
C PRO A 78 3.29 10.43 -7.90
N SER A 79 1.98 10.18 -7.94
CA SER A 79 1.36 8.98 -7.36
C SER A 79 0.15 8.56 -8.20
N VAL A 80 0.00 7.25 -8.42
CA VAL A 80 -1.09 6.69 -9.25
C VAL A 80 -1.67 5.45 -8.59
N SER A 81 -2.98 5.46 -8.32
CA SER A 81 -3.70 4.25 -7.96
C SER A 81 -4.14 3.50 -9.22
N LEU A 82 -3.66 2.27 -9.39
CA LEU A 82 -3.99 1.39 -10.52
C LEU A 82 -5.44 0.84 -10.44
N THR A 83 -6.23 1.34 -9.50
CA THR A 83 -7.59 0.88 -9.22
C THR A 83 -8.66 1.85 -9.70
N THR A 84 -8.30 2.90 -10.46
CA THR A 84 -9.20 4.01 -10.79
C THR A 84 -9.71 3.99 -12.23
N ASP A 85 -8.95 3.47 -13.19
CA ASP A 85 -9.38 3.40 -14.59
C ASP A 85 -10.39 2.27 -14.78
N SER A 86 -11.67 2.60 -14.62
CA SER A 86 -12.76 1.62 -14.73
C SER A 86 -12.86 1.00 -16.14
N SER A 87 -12.50 1.75 -17.18
CA SER A 87 -12.50 1.23 -18.55
C SER A 87 -11.43 0.17 -18.73
N LEU A 88 -10.22 0.44 -18.27
CA LEU A 88 -9.15 -0.57 -18.33
C LEU A 88 -9.47 -1.79 -17.46
N LEU A 89 -9.91 -1.58 -16.21
CA LEU A 89 -10.24 -2.68 -15.29
C LEU A 89 -11.30 -3.61 -15.88
N THR A 90 -12.33 -3.06 -16.51
CA THR A 90 -13.41 -3.85 -17.10
C THR A 90 -13.05 -4.46 -18.45
N ALA A 91 -12.47 -3.70 -19.37
CA ALA A 91 -12.10 -4.18 -20.70
C ALA A 91 -11.03 -5.27 -20.60
N TRP A 92 -9.93 -5.02 -19.87
CA TRP A 92 -8.86 -5.98 -19.72
C TRP A 92 -9.35 -7.31 -19.09
N THR A 93 -10.19 -7.20 -18.06
CA THR A 93 -10.77 -8.37 -17.39
C THR A 93 -11.68 -9.15 -18.32
N ASN A 94 -12.51 -8.47 -19.14
CA ASN A 94 -13.41 -9.09 -20.10
C ASN A 94 -12.67 -9.79 -21.26
N ASP A 95 -11.63 -9.14 -21.77
CA ASP A 95 -10.95 -9.58 -22.98
C ASP A 95 -9.80 -10.57 -22.69
N THR A 96 -9.28 -10.58 -21.46
CA THR A 96 -8.17 -11.42 -21.03
C THR A 96 -8.45 -12.12 -19.70
N ASN A 97 -8.05 -11.52 -18.56
CA ASN A 97 -8.32 -12.04 -17.22
C ASN A 97 -8.08 -10.96 -16.15
N PHE A 98 -8.64 -11.18 -14.96
CA PHE A 98 -8.46 -10.29 -13.82
C PHE A 98 -7.07 -10.43 -13.17
N GLU A 99 -6.39 -11.54 -13.36
CA GLU A 99 -5.11 -11.83 -12.71
C GLU A 99 -4.00 -10.90 -13.20
N THR A 100 -4.07 -10.40 -14.43
CA THR A 100 -3.04 -9.55 -15.03
C THR A 100 -3.42 -8.06 -15.10
N VAL A 101 -4.56 -7.66 -14.54
CA VAL A 101 -5.09 -6.29 -14.67
C VAL A 101 -4.17 -5.21 -14.08
N PHE A 102 -3.46 -5.51 -12.98
CA PHE A 102 -2.50 -4.58 -12.40
C PHE A 102 -1.12 -4.70 -13.03
N SER A 103 -0.65 -5.92 -13.35
CA SER A 103 0.63 -6.10 -14.03
C SER A 103 0.66 -5.42 -15.40
N ARG A 104 -0.46 -5.40 -16.13
CA ARG A 104 -0.58 -4.66 -17.39
C ARG A 104 -0.40 -3.15 -17.21
N GLN A 105 -0.91 -2.60 -16.14
CA GLN A 105 -0.73 -1.17 -15.82
C GLN A 105 0.71 -0.87 -15.33
N VAL A 106 1.30 -1.78 -14.54
CA VAL A 106 2.72 -1.67 -14.15
C VAL A 106 3.61 -1.71 -15.38
N GLU A 107 3.31 -2.58 -16.36
CA GLU A 107 4.04 -2.63 -17.63
C GLU A 107 3.97 -1.31 -18.41
N ALA A 108 2.82 -0.67 -18.44
CA ALA A 108 2.58 0.55 -19.21
C ALA A 108 3.12 1.82 -18.52
N LEU A 109 3.00 1.91 -17.19
CA LEU A 109 3.23 3.14 -16.44
C LEU A 109 4.50 3.11 -15.59
N GLY A 110 4.99 1.91 -15.26
CA GLY A 110 6.10 1.74 -14.33
C GLY A 110 7.46 1.94 -15.00
N GLU A 111 8.36 2.59 -14.28
CA GLU A 111 9.76 2.84 -14.69
C GLU A 111 10.71 2.34 -13.59
N ALA A 112 11.93 1.98 -13.98
CA ALA A 112 12.96 1.60 -13.01
C ALA A 112 13.18 2.70 -11.96
N GLY A 113 13.21 2.31 -10.70
CA GLY A 113 13.34 3.21 -9.56
C GLY A 113 12.02 3.76 -9.01
N ASP A 114 10.88 3.49 -9.64
CA ASP A 114 9.55 3.70 -9.04
C ASP A 114 9.34 2.77 -7.83
N VAL A 115 8.26 3.01 -7.06
CA VAL A 115 7.81 2.11 -6.00
C VAL A 115 6.39 1.66 -6.28
N LEU A 116 6.14 0.35 -6.26
CA LEU A 116 4.80 -0.24 -6.22
C LEU A 116 4.44 -0.59 -4.79
N VAL A 117 3.41 0.03 -4.25
CA VAL A 117 2.82 -0.33 -2.96
C VAL A 117 1.62 -1.24 -3.21
N ALA A 118 1.69 -2.48 -2.75
CA ALA A 118 0.77 -3.55 -3.05
C ALA A 118 0.04 -4.03 -1.79
N LEU A 119 -1.29 -3.88 -1.75
CA LEU A 119 -2.13 -4.23 -0.59
C LEU A 119 -2.90 -5.53 -0.82
N SER A 120 -2.66 -6.54 0.03
CA SER A 120 -3.40 -7.80 0.00
C SER A 120 -3.54 -8.38 1.41
N THR A 121 -4.70 -8.30 2.01
CA THR A 121 -4.93 -8.79 3.40
C THR A 121 -4.57 -10.26 3.57
N SER A 122 -4.87 -11.10 2.59
CA SER A 122 -4.53 -12.53 2.59
C SER A 122 -3.10 -12.84 2.12
N GLY A 123 -2.45 -11.90 1.42
CA GLY A 123 -1.18 -12.15 0.73
C GLY A 123 -1.28 -13.15 -0.44
N ASN A 124 -2.49 -13.47 -0.91
CA ASN A 124 -2.73 -14.50 -1.93
C ASN A 124 -3.46 -13.99 -3.18
N SER A 125 -3.69 -12.68 -3.30
CA SER A 125 -4.37 -12.09 -4.45
C SER A 125 -3.52 -12.21 -5.71
N LYS A 126 -3.94 -13.03 -6.66
CA LYS A 126 -3.16 -13.34 -7.87
C LYS A 126 -2.78 -12.11 -8.68
N ASN A 127 -3.72 -11.17 -8.87
CA ASN A 127 -3.45 -9.93 -9.60
C ASN A 127 -2.42 -9.02 -8.91
N VAL A 128 -2.37 -9.03 -7.59
CA VAL A 128 -1.34 -8.32 -6.80
C VAL A 128 0.01 -9.02 -6.94
N ILE A 129 0.04 -10.35 -6.87
CA ILE A 129 1.25 -11.17 -7.07
C ILE A 129 1.83 -10.94 -8.46
N GLU A 130 1.02 -10.95 -9.51
CA GLU A 130 1.48 -10.72 -10.89
C GLU A 130 1.99 -9.27 -11.09
N ALA A 131 1.39 -8.29 -10.41
CA ALA A 131 1.89 -6.92 -10.42
C ALA A 131 3.27 -6.80 -9.78
N ILE A 132 3.52 -7.47 -8.66
CA ILE A 132 4.82 -7.50 -7.97
C ILE A 132 5.87 -8.16 -8.86
N LYS A 133 5.59 -9.33 -9.45
CA LYS A 133 6.51 -9.99 -10.39
C LYS A 133 6.87 -9.10 -11.58
N CYS A 134 5.88 -8.41 -12.15
CA CYS A 134 6.12 -7.45 -13.23
C CYS A 134 7.02 -6.29 -12.76
N ALA A 135 6.77 -5.73 -11.58
CA ALA A 135 7.56 -4.66 -10.99
C ALA A 135 9.03 -5.09 -10.80
N ASP A 136 9.26 -6.27 -10.24
CA ASP A 136 10.60 -6.81 -9.98
C ASP A 136 11.42 -6.94 -11.27
N THR A 137 10.82 -7.44 -12.36
CA THR A 137 11.51 -7.58 -13.66
C THR A 137 11.86 -6.24 -14.31
N ARG A 138 11.24 -5.14 -13.84
CA ARG A 138 11.41 -3.78 -14.37
C ARG A 138 12.26 -2.88 -13.49
N GLY A 139 12.81 -3.40 -12.40
CA GLY A 139 13.60 -2.61 -11.44
C GLY A 139 12.78 -1.60 -10.64
N ILE A 140 11.50 -1.90 -10.43
CA ILE A 140 10.58 -1.15 -9.58
C ILE A 140 10.64 -1.77 -8.18
N HIS A 141 10.88 -0.94 -7.16
CA HIS A 141 10.85 -1.42 -5.79
C HIS A 141 9.42 -1.75 -5.35
N THR A 142 9.28 -2.77 -4.52
CA THR A 142 7.95 -3.24 -4.08
C THR A 142 7.81 -3.18 -2.57
N VAL A 143 6.76 -2.52 -2.10
CA VAL A 143 6.33 -2.47 -0.69
C VAL A 143 5.01 -3.22 -0.58
N VAL A 144 5.01 -4.32 0.16
CA VAL A 144 3.83 -5.18 0.34
C VAL A 144 3.22 -4.93 1.72
N LEU A 145 1.91 -4.70 1.78
CA LEU A 145 1.14 -4.67 3.02
C LEU A 145 0.19 -5.87 3.06
N THR A 146 0.31 -6.70 4.10
CA THR A 146 -0.45 -7.95 4.23
C THR A 146 -0.84 -8.23 5.67
N GLY A 147 -1.60 -9.30 5.93
CA GLY A 147 -1.91 -9.77 7.28
C GLY A 147 -0.79 -10.62 7.88
N LYS A 148 -1.03 -11.14 9.08
CA LYS A 148 -0.04 -11.85 9.91
C LYS A 148 0.67 -12.99 9.20
N SER A 149 -0.06 -13.82 8.46
CA SER A 149 0.51 -14.96 7.72
C SER A 149 1.37 -14.54 6.53
N GLY A 150 1.07 -13.39 5.92
CA GLY A 150 1.70 -12.93 4.70
C GLY A 150 1.33 -13.71 3.43
N GLY A 151 0.75 -14.90 3.56
CA GLY A 151 0.42 -15.77 2.44
C GLY A 151 1.61 -16.02 1.50
N LEU A 152 1.36 -16.06 0.20
CA LEU A 152 2.40 -16.17 -0.84
C LEU A 152 3.30 -14.92 -0.92
N LEU A 153 2.85 -13.79 -0.37
CA LEU A 153 3.58 -12.52 -0.34
C LEU A 153 4.36 -12.29 0.97
N SER A 154 4.49 -13.30 1.83
CA SER A 154 5.20 -13.17 3.12
C SER A 154 6.64 -12.64 3.00
N ASN A 155 7.29 -12.88 1.86
CA ASN A 155 8.59 -12.35 1.48
C ASN A 155 8.58 -11.90 0.00
N GLY A 156 7.44 -11.39 -0.46
CA GLY A 156 7.18 -11.17 -1.89
C GLY A 156 7.59 -9.80 -2.42
N GLY A 157 8.13 -8.92 -1.59
CA GLY A 157 8.52 -7.57 -1.99
C GLY A 157 9.93 -7.19 -1.57
N SER A 158 10.38 -6.00 -1.96
CA SER A 158 11.60 -5.39 -1.41
C SER A 158 11.47 -5.18 0.11
N VAL A 159 10.24 -4.89 0.56
CA VAL A 159 9.83 -4.83 1.97
C VAL A 159 8.42 -5.40 2.11
N THR A 160 8.16 -6.17 3.17
CA THR A 160 6.81 -6.69 3.48
C THR A 160 6.41 -6.32 4.91
N ILE A 161 5.38 -5.47 5.04
CA ILE A 161 4.77 -5.08 6.31
C ILE A 161 3.63 -6.06 6.60
N ARG A 162 3.74 -6.84 7.67
CA ARG A 162 2.75 -7.84 8.09
C ARG A 162 2.00 -7.38 9.32
N ILE A 163 0.76 -6.92 9.13
CA ILE A 163 -0.09 -6.50 10.25
C ILE A 163 -0.38 -7.71 11.15
N PRO A 164 -0.19 -7.61 12.48
CA PRO A 164 -0.29 -8.74 13.41
C PRO A 164 -1.73 -9.16 13.70
N SER A 165 -2.51 -9.41 12.66
CA SER A 165 -3.90 -9.85 12.75
C SER A 165 -4.26 -10.81 11.62
N ASP A 166 -5.21 -11.71 11.86
CA ASP A 166 -5.84 -12.56 10.87
C ASP A 166 -7.26 -12.06 10.51
N ASP A 167 -7.76 -11.03 11.20
CA ASP A 167 -9.04 -10.39 10.89
C ASP A 167 -8.85 -9.32 9.80
N THR A 168 -9.59 -9.49 8.68
CA THR A 168 -9.50 -8.58 7.53
C THR A 168 -9.74 -7.12 7.89
N GLN A 169 -10.65 -6.83 8.83
CA GLN A 169 -10.94 -5.46 9.25
C GLN A 169 -9.73 -4.85 9.99
N ARG A 170 -9.18 -5.59 10.95
CA ARG A 170 -7.98 -5.17 11.71
C ARG A 170 -6.76 -5.03 10.81
N ILE A 171 -6.61 -5.94 9.82
CA ILE A 171 -5.53 -5.84 8.82
C ILE A 171 -5.69 -4.55 8.01
N GLN A 172 -6.87 -4.24 7.49
CA GLN A 172 -7.11 -3.02 6.72
C GLN A 172 -6.92 -1.74 7.56
N GLU A 173 -7.33 -1.74 8.82
CA GLU A 173 -7.05 -0.63 9.75
C GLU A 173 -5.54 -0.45 9.97
N GLY A 174 -4.79 -1.53 10.07
CA GLY A 174 -3.32 -1.51 10.12
C GLY A 174 -2.70 -0.99 8.83
N HIS A 175 -3.20 -1.44 7.67
CA HIS A 175 -2.74 -0.98 6.35
C HIS A 175 -2.90 0.53 6.19
N ILE A 176 -4.08 1.07 6.52
CA ILE A 176 -4.31 2.51 6.36
C ILE A 176 -3.48 3.32 7.35
N THR A 177 -3.27 2.81 8.57
CA THR A 177 -2.42 3.45 9.57
C THR A 177 -0.96 3.52 9.08
N ALA A 178 -0.39 2.41 8.62
CA ALA A 178 0.95 2.38 8.04
C ALA A 178 1.04 3.27 6.79
N GLY A 179 0.03 3.23 5.92
CA GLY A 179 -0.05 4.05 4.72
C GLY A 179 -0.02 5.56 5.00
N HIS A 180 -0.78 6.04 6.00
CA HIS A 180 -0.73 7.44 6.42
C HIS A 180 0.66 7.82 6.94
N ILE A 181 1.28 6.98 7.77
CA ILE A 181 2.64 7.21 8.27
C ILE A 181 3.62 7.33 7.10
N LEU A 182 3.57 6.41 6.14
CA LEU A 182 4.42 6.43 4.94
C LEU A 182 4.21 7.71 4.13
N CYS A 183 2.97 8.10 3.88
CA CYS A 183 2.65 9.33 3.14
C CYS A 183 3.14 10.59 3.86
N GLU A 184 2.99 10.67 5.19
CA GLU A 184 3.46 11.79 6.00
C GLU A 184 4.99 11.91 5.98
N LEU A 185 5.71 10.80 6.15
CA LEU A 185 7.18 10.78 6.09
C LEU A 185 7.70 11.18 4.70
N VAL A 186 7.05 10.72 3.63
CA VAL A 186 7.38 11.14 2.26
C VAL A 186 7.11 12.63 2.06
N GLU A 187 5.98 13.15 2.53
CA GLU A 187 5.64 14.57 2.46
C GLU A 187 6.67 15.44 3.21
N ASN A 188 7.04 15.06 4.43
CA ASN A 188 8.03 15.78 5.24
C ASN A 188 9.39 15.83 4.54
N SER A 189 9.80 14.74 3.90
CA SER A 189 11.10 14.67 3.22
C SER A 189 11.29 15.68 2.07
N ILE A 190 10.20 16.10 1.42
CA ILE A 190 10.26 17.11 0.34
C ILE A 190 10.09 18.54 0.84
N ARG A 191 9.56 18.71 2.06
CA ARG A 191 9.44 20.02 2.71
C ARG A 191 10.74 20.44 3.40
N GLY A 192 11.64 19.47 3.67
CA GLY A 192 12.84 19.69 4.48
C GLY A 192 12.55 19.80 5.97
N ASP A 193 11.39 19.29 6.42
CA ASP A 193 11.04 19.20 7.83
C ASP A 193 11.85 18.06 8.50
N GLU A 194 12.28 18.27 9.74
CA GLU A 194 12.88 17.19 10.54
C GLU A 194 11.79 16.15 10.93
N PHE A 195 12.19 14.87 11.02
CA PHE A 195 11.30 13.76 11.35
C PHE A 195 11.05 13.63 12.84
#